data_89e58959bd1134e4b22eaa3f152e5c79
#
_entry.id   89e58959bd1134e4b22eaa3f152e5c79
#
_cell.length_a   1.000
_cell.length_b   1.000
_cell.length_c   1.000
_cell.angle_alpha   90.00
_cell.angle_beta   90.00
_cell.angle_gamma   90.00
#
_symmetry.space_group_name_H-M   'P 1'
#
loop_
_entity.id
_entity.type
_entity.pdbx_description
1 polymer ?
#
loop_
_entity_poly.entity_id
_entity_poly.type
_entity_poly.pdbx_seq_one_letter_code
_entity_poly.pdbx_strand_id
1 'polypeptide(L)'
;MYPYLKKGNRLPTVTAAQILLNRALRRGETIAVDGDFGRKTREAVINFQQNHHLNDDGIIGKNTWAALVRGQGLQVIDTVDVAEVADIGYEDQDIRDAGGNPIVNHGMSGGLRVVLDQILARGQLGRVVLLRFHGHGSPGNMGLSTGTRSDVPSSEFTADYFRIDRFRNFLARLAPLFCPFGSVEFHGCRVGGGQAGKKFVEGFAKVLKVPATAGKQTQYGGGRSTFRFEGAIRTAFPGGKTLKAWSASQAEAGQMSVYR
;
A
#
# COMPACT_ATOMS: atom_id res chain seq x y z
N MET A 1 -7.46 -6.01 2.88
CA MET A 1 -6.60 -7.13 3.26
C MET A 1 -5.22 -6.67 3.69
N TYR A 2 -4.49 -7.51 4.41
CA TYR A 2 -3.27 -7.12 5.10
C TYR A 2 -2.03 -7.56 4.32
N PRO A 3 -0.99 -6.72 4.21
CA PRO A 3 0.24 -7.09 3.54
C PRO A 3 0.92 -8.29 4.23
N TYR A 4 1.63 -9.09 3.43
CA TYR A 4 2.41 -10.22 3.92
C TYR A 4 3.87 -9.82 4.09
N LEU A 5 4.35 -9.71 5.33
CA LEU A 5 5.70 -9.28 5.64
C LEU A 5 6.49 -10.36 6.38
N LYS A 6 7.74 -10.54 5.99
CA LYS A 6 8.68 -11.48 6.60
C LYS A 6 10.11 -10.95 6.56
N LYS A 7 11.01 -11.62 7.29
CA LYS A 7 12.44 -11.31 7.26
C LYS A 7 12.98 -11.19 5.84
N GLY A 8 13.71 -10.11 5.58
CA GLY A 8 14.26 -9.73 4.28
C GLY A 8 13.41 -8.72 3.49
N ASN A 9 12.18 -8.42 3.93
CA ASN A 9 11.41 -7.35 3.30
C ASN A 9 11.95 -5.97 3.68
N ARG A 10 12.01 -5.06 2.69
CA ARG A 10 12.43 -3.67 2.85
C ARG A 10 11.42 -2.77 2.16
N LEU A 11 10.43 -2.29 2.92
CA LEU A 11 9.23 -1.64 2.41
C LEU A 11 8.72 -0.58 3.40
N PRO A 12 7.99 0.44 2.92
CA PRO A 12 7.27 1.37 3.80
C PRO A 12 6.30 0.67 4.75
N THR A 13 5.66 -0.43 4.31
CA THR A 13 4.77 -1.25 5.15
C THR A 13 5.51 -1.94 6.30
N VAL A 14 6.82 -2.21 6.17
CA VAL A 14 7.65 -2.68 7.31
C VAL A 14 7.80 -1.56 8.34
N THR A 15 8.02 -0.31 7.90
CA THR A 15 8.05 0.85 8.81
C THR A 15 6.75 0.95 9.62
N ALA A 16 5.61 0.83 8.96
CA ALA A 16 4.31 0.83 9.63
C ALA A 16 4.22 -0.29 10.69
N ALA A 17 4.63 -1.51 10.34
CA ALA A 17 4.64 -2.62 11.26
C ALA A 17 5.58 -2.39 12.47
N GLN A 18 6.78 -1.85 12.25
CA GLN A 18 7.73 -1.53 13.32
C GLN A 18 7.17 -0.48 14.29
N ILE A 19 6.50 0.57 13.77
CA ILE A 19 5.84 1.59 14.60
C ILE A 19 4.73 0.94 15.45
N LEU A 20 3.89 0.11 14.85
CA LEU A 20 2.80 -0.55 15.55
C LEU A 20 3.29 -1.56 16.57
N LEU A 21 4.34 -2.31 16.27
CA LEU A 21 5.00 -3.20 17.23
C LEU A 21 5.55 -2.40 18.42
N ASN A 22 6.27 -1.32 18.19
CA ASN A 22 6.82 -0.47 19.25
C ASN A 22 5.74 0.11 20.18
N ARG A 23 4.54 0.37 19.64
CA ARG A 23 3.40 0.80 20.46
C ARG A 23 2.78 -0.33 21.30
N ALA A 24 2.91 -1.58 20.83
CA ALA A 24 2.40 -2.77 21.52
C ALA A 24 3.41 -3.37 22.51
N LEU A 25 4.71 -3.10 22.32
CA LEU A 25 5.78 -3.62 23.17
C LEU A 25 5.87 -2.85 24.51
N ARG A 26 6.43 -3.50 25.52
CA ARG A 26 6.70 -2.87 26.82
C ARG A 26 7.78 -1.80 26.68
N ARG A 27 7.76 -0.82 27.57
CA ARG A 27 8.84 0.19 27.66
C ARG A 27 10.19 -0.51 27.80
N GLY A 28 11.16 -0.17 26.91
CA GLY A 28 12.49 -0.74 26.88
C GLY A 28 12.70 -1.87 25.87
N GLU A 29 11.63 -2.40 25.26
CA GLU A 29 11.71 -3.48 24.25
C GLU A 29 11.58 -2.96 22.79
N THR A 30 11.76 -1.65 22.57
CA THR A 30 11.56 -1.04 21.26
C THR A 30 12.62 -1.48 20.25
N ILE A 31 12.17 -1.66 19.00
CA ILE A 31 13.02 -1.95 17.85
C ILE A 31 13.25 -0.69 17.01
N ALA A 32 14.30 -0.70 16.19
CA ALA A 32 14.55 0.37 15.23
C ALA A 32 13.42 0.46 14.20
N VAL A 33 13.02 1.69 13.87
CA VAL A 33 12.07 1.98 12.80
C VAL A 33 12.87 2.41 11.57
N ASP A 34 13.25 1.45 10.74
CA ASP A 34 14.13 1.65 9.58
C ASP A 34 13.57 1.11 8.26
N GLY A 35 12.41 0.44 8.32
CA GLY A 35 11.77 -0.19 7.17
C GLY A 35 12.43 -1.49 6.70
N ASP A 36 13.38 -2.03 7.48
CA ASP A 36 14.05 -3.31 7.22
C ASP A 36 13.51 -4.39 8.16
N PHE A 37 12.90 -5.42 7.63
CA PHE A 37 12.45 -6.57 8.40
C PHE A 37 13.63 -7.49 8.71
N GLY A 38 14.49 -7.05 9.61
CA GLY A 38 15.67 -7.78 10.05
C GLY A 38 15.38 -8.82 11.14
N ARG A 39 16.45 -9.33 11.77
CA ARG A 39 16.35 -10.30 12.87
C ARG A 39 15.57 -9.74 14.06
N LYS A 40 15.89 -8.52 14.50
CA LYS A 40 15.23 -7.87 15.64
C LYS A 40 13.73 -7.65 15.39
N THR A 41 13.35 -7.24 14.17
CA THR A 41 11.94 -7.10 13.79
C THR A 41 11.22 -8.45 13.85
N ARG A 42 11.85 -9.54 13.35
CA ARG A 42 11.26 -10.87 13.43
C ARG A 42 11.07 -11.34 14.88
N GLU A 43 12.05 -11.13 15.75
CA GLU A 43 11.98 -11.48 17.18
C GLU A 43 10.84 -10.71 17.87
N ALA A 44 10.69 -9.41 17.58
CA ALA A 44 9.60 -8.60 18.11
C ALA A 44 8.23 -9.07 17.62
N VAL A 45 8.13 -9.53 16.35
CA VAL A 45 6.89 -10.12 15.82
C VAL A 45 6.54 -11.40 16.56
N ILE A 46 7.50 -12.30 16.77
CA ILE A 46 7.28 -13.56 17.52
C ILE A 46 6.77 -13.26 18.93
N ASN A 47 7.44 -12.36 19.64
CA ASN A 47 7.01 -11.94 20.99
C ASN A 47 5.59 -11.36 20.98
N PHE A 48 5.29 -10.48 20.03
CA PHE A 48 3.94 -9.95 19.85
C PHE A 48 2.90 -11.06 19.59
N GLN A 49 3.21 -12.01 18.69
CA GLN A 49 2.34 -13.13 18.36
C GLN A 49 2.05 -14.01 19.56
N GLN A 50 3.08 -14.37 20.35
CA GLN A 50 2.94 -15.14 21.59
C GLN A 50 2.04 -14.42 22.61
N ASN A 51 2.27 -13.13 22.83
CA ASN A 51 1.48 -12.33 23.76
C ASN A 51 0.01 -12.16 23.34
N HIS A 52 -0.29 -12.37 22.06
CA HIS A 52 -1.65 -12.27 21.49
C HIS A 52 -2.24 -13.64 21.10
N HIS A 53 -1.62 -14.75 21.53
CA HIS A 53 -2.07 -16.12 21.23
C HIS A 53 -2.25 -16.38 19.72
N LEU A 54 -1.34 -15.81 18.90
CA LEU A 54 -1.27 -16.03 17.46
C LEU A 54 -0.23 -17.10 17.14
N ASN A 55 -0.24 -17.60 15.88
CA ASN A 55 0.86 -18.43 15.38
C ASN A 55 2.16 -17.61 15.38
N ASP A 56 3.17 -18.04 16.12
CA ASP A 56 4.42 -17.33 16.39
C ASP A 56 5.53 -17.63 15.36
N ASP A 57 5.16 -17.65 14.09
CA ASP A 57 6.06 -17.93 12.97
C ASP A 57 7.01 -16.76 12.63
N GLY A 58 6.80 -15.60 13.21
CA GLY A 58 7.55 -14.38 12.96
C GLY A 58 7.23 -13.75 11.59
N ILE A 59 6.04 -14.05 11.06
CA ILE A 59 5.51 -13.51 9.82
C ILE A 59 4.32 -12.59 10.15
N ILE A 60 4.30 -11.39 9.62
CA ILE A 60 3.14 -10.52 9.72
C ILE A 60 2.19 -10.85 8.56
N GLY A 61 1.22 -11.71 8.85
CA GLY A 61 0.10 -12.03 7.96
C GLY A 61 -1.19 -11.38 8.44
N LYS A 62 -2.34 -11.83 7.91
CA LYS A 62 -3.67 -11.31 8.19
C LYS A 62 -3.95 -11.13 9.70
N ASN A 63 -3.74 -12.18 10.49
CA ASN A 63 -4.09 -12.17 11.92
C ASN A 63 -3.17 -11.24 12.72
N THR A 64 -1.88 -11.25 12.43
CA THR A 64 -0.91 -10.36 13.09
C THR A 64 -1.20 -8.90 12.77
N TRP A 65 -1.47 -8.57 11.50
CA TRP A 65 -1.87 -7.21 11.13
C TRP A 65 -3.18 -6.79 11.79
N ALA A 66 -4.19 -7.67 11.80
CA ALA A 66 -5.46 -7.37 12.44
C ALA A 66 -5.28 -7.05 13.92
N ALA A 67 -4.41 -7.78 14.63
CA ALA A 67 -4.08 -7.49 16.02
C ALA A 67 -3.34 -6.15 16.16
N LEU A 68 -2.35 -5.87 15.30
CA LEU A 68 -1.56 -4.64 15.32
C LEU A 68 -2.40 -3.37 15.07
N VAL A 69 -3.39 -3.41 14.18
CA VAL A 69 -4.16 -2.21 13.79
C VAL A 69 -5.45 -2.02 14.59
N ARG A 70 -6.05 -3.12 15.09
CA ARG A 70 -7.37 -3.11 15.75
C ARG A 70 -7.45 -2.13 16.91
N GLY A 71 -6.47 -2.14 17.79
CA GLY A 71 -6.43 -1.29 18.99
C GLY A 71 -6.16 0.19 18.71
N GLN A 72 -5.89 0.57 17.45
CA GLN A 72 -5.45 1.91 17.08
C GLN A 72 -6.40 2.61 16.11
N GLY A 73 -7.53 2.00 15.81
CA GLY A 73 -8.52 2.55 14.88
C GLY A 73 -7.97 2.80 13.48
N LEU A 74 -6.94 2.06 13.08
CA LEU A 74 -6.33 2.19 11.75
C LEU A 74 -7.06 1.32 10.73
N GLN A 75 -6.90 1.68 9.46
CA GLN A 75 -7.56 1.05 8.34
C GLN A 75 -6.54 0.69 7.26
N VAL A 76 -6.60 -0.54 6.78
CA VAL A 76 -5.96 -0.95 5.53
C VAL A 76 -7.04 -1.00 4.47
N ILE A 77 -6.99 -0.12 3.48
CA ILE A 77 -7.89 -0.17 2.34
C ILE A 77 -7.35 -1.18 1.35
N ASP A 78 -8.13 -2.22 1.14
CA ASP A 78 -7.87 -3.22 0.15
C ASP A 78 -8.23 -2.69 -1.23
N THR A 79 -7.37 -2.83 -2.11
CA THR A 79 -7.28 -2.91 -3.55
C THR A 79 -8.49 -2.48 -4.38
N VAL A 80 -8.17 -1.71 -5.37
CA VAL A 80 -9.04 -1.52 -6.52
C VAL A 80 -8.73 -2.62 -7.52
N ASP A 81 -9.64 -3.55 -7.66
CA ASP A 81 -9.52 -4.59 -8.66
C ASP A 81 -10.13 -4.14 -9.98
N VAL A 82 -9.37 -4.30 -11.04
CA VAL A 82 -9.86 -4.09 -12.40
C VAL A 82 -10.09 -5.44 -13.02
N ALA A 83 -11.33 -5.89 -13.04
CA ALA A 83 -11.70 -6.99 -13.91
C ALA A 83 -11.95 -6.45 -15.31
N GLU A 84 -11.06 -6.73 -16.24
CA GLU A 84 -11.45 -6.71 -17.66
C GLU A 84 -12.58 -7.73 -17.87
N VAL A 85 -13.52 -7.41 -18.74
CA VAL A 85 -14.70 -8.24 -19.00
C VAL A 85 -14.35 -9.69 -19.43
N ALA A 86 -13.12 -9.94 -19.87
CA ALA A 86 -12.60 -11.24 -20.28
C ALA A 86 -11.89 -12.02 -19.16
N ASP A 87 -11.40 -11.34 -18.13
CA ASP A 87 -10.71 -11.93 -16.99
C ASP A 87 -11.51 -11.61 -15.73
N ILE A 88 -12.41 -12.48 -15.38
CA ILE A 88 -13.13 -12.42 -14.10
C ILE A 88 -12.09 -12.60 -13.02
N GLY A 89 -11.81 -11.51 -12.31
CA GLY A 89 -10.65 -11.37 -11.45
C GLY A 89 -10.54 -12.42 -10.36
N TYR A 90 -9.56 -13.29 -10.50
CA TYR A 90 -9.12 -14.16 -9.42
C TYR A 90 -8.59 -13.35 -8.23
N GLU A 91 -8.10 -12.14 -8.46
CA GLU A 91 -7.48 -11.28 -7.46
C GLU A 91 -8.47 -10.76 -6.42
N ASP A 92 -9.68 -10.40 -6.80
CA ASP A 92 -10.70 -10.00 -5.83
C ASP A 92 -11.17 -11.18 -4.97
N GLN A 93 -11.25 -12.38 -5.55
CA GLN A 93 -11.57 -13.60 -4.81
C GLN A 93 -10.48 -13.96 -3.81
N ASP A 94 -9.20 -13.94 -4.22
CA ASP A 94 -8.07 -14.16 -3.31
C ASP A 94 -8.06 -13.17 -2.14
N ILE A 95 -8.41 -11.91 -2.40
CA ILE A 95 -8.55 -10.88 -1.39
C ILE A 95 -9.70 -11.20 -0.43
N ARG A 96 -10.85 -11.63 -0.94
CA ARG A 96 -12.01 -12.02 -0.13
C ARG A 96 -11.74 -13.26 0.70
N ASP A 97 -11.12 -14.28 0.12
CA ASP A 97 -10.75 -15.52 0.80
C ASP A 97 -9.75 -15.27 1.94
N ALA A 98 -8.87 -14.29 1.76
CA ALA A 98 -8.00 -13.83 2.84
C ALA A 98 -8.73 -12.92 3.86
N GLY A 99 -10.04 -12.72 3.70
CA GLY A 99 -10.90 -11.91 4.59
C GLY A 99 -10.77 -10.41 4.37
N GLY A 100 -10.33 -9.99 3.18
CA GLY A 100 -10.41 -8.60 2.74
C GLY A 100 -11.76 -8.25 2.14
N ASN A 101 -11.95 -6.97 1.85
CA ASN A 101 -13.15 -6.45 1.20
C ASN A 101 -12.71 -5.43 0.12
N PRO A 102 -12.31 -5.90 -1.08
CA PRO A 102 -11.78 -5.03 -2.13
C PRO A 102 -12.86 -4.08 -2.65
N ILE A 103 -12.42 -2.90 -3.10
CA ILE A 103 -13.20 -2.09 -4.02
C ILE A 103 -13.01 -2.74 -5.39
N VAL A 104 -14.09 -3.29 -5.94
CA VAL A 104 -14.06 -3.94 -7.24
C VAL A 104 -14.61 -2.98 -8.29
N ASN A 105 -13.83 -2.68 -9.31
CA ASN A 105 -14.25 -1.86 -10.41
C ASN A 105 -14.36 -2.75 -11.67
N HIS A 106 -15.57 -3.19 -11.94
CA HIS A 106 -15.88 -3.97 -13.13
C HIS A 106 -16.07 -3.02 -14.31
N GLY A 107 -15.12 -2.99 -15.24
CA GLY A 107 -15.24 -2.42 -16.59
C GLY A 107 -16.03 -1.11 -16.77
N MET A 108 -15.71 -0.42 -17.78
CA MET A 108 -16.52 0.49 -18.62
C MET A 108 -17.15 1.76 -18.03
N SER A 109 -17.67 1.86 -16.83
CA SER A 109 -18.73 2.83 -16.59
C SER A 109 -18.35 4.15 -15.91
N GLY A 110 -17.09 4.40 -15.61
CA GLY A 110 -16.80 5.63 -14.87
C GLY A 110 -15.36 6.10 -14.80
N GLY A 111 -14.43 5.35 -15.36
CA GLY A 111 -13.01 5.69 -15.38
C GLY A 111 -12.42 5.91 -13.98
N LEU A 112 -11.28 6.57 -13.93
CA LEU A 112 -10.53 6.86 -12.69
C LEU A 112 -11.34 7.61 -11.64
N ARG A 113 -12.29 8.44 -12.06
CA ARG A 113 -13.09 9.23 -11.13
C ARG A 113 -13.91 8.35 -10.20
N VAL A 114 -14.59 7.33 -10.74
CA VAL A 114 -15.41 6.42 -9.94
C VAL A 114 -14.56 5.66 -8.94
N VAL A 115 -13.38 5.18 -9.35
CA VAL A 115 -12.44 4.51 -8.47
C VAL A 115 -12.03 5.40 -7.31
N LEU A 116 -11.62 6.64 -7.59
CA LEU A 116 -11.15 7.57 -6.56
C LEU A 116 -12.30 8.02 -5.64
N ASP A 117 -13.50 8.24 -6.16
CA ASP A 117 -14.67 8.57 -5.35
C ASP A 117 -15.07 7.39 -4.43
N GLN A 118 -14.95 6.14 -4.89
CA GLN A 118 -15.15 4.95 -4.05
C GLN A 118 -14.10 4.82 -2.94
N ILE A 119 -12.83 5.13 -3.24
CA ILE A 119 -11.77 5.15 -2.22
C ILE A 119 -12.05 6.23 -1.18
N LEU A 120 -12.45 7.43 -1.62
CA LEU A 120 -12.81 8.54 -0.73
C LEU A 120 -14.01 8.21 0.15
N ALA A 121 -15.04 7.55 -0.41
CA ALA A 121 -16.23 7.15 0.33
C ALA A 121 -15.92 6.08 1.40
N ARG A 122 -14.90 5.27 1.18
CA ARG A 122 -14.52 4.16 2.07
C ARG A 122 -13.46 4.52 3.08
N GLY A 123 -12.51 5.38 2.68
CA GLY A 123 -11.36 5.76 3.48
C GLY A 123 -11.71 6.76 4.57
N GLN A 124 -11.14 6.57 5.75
CA GLN A 124 -11.26 7.51 6.86
C GLN A 124 -10.02 8.40 6.94
N LEU A 125 -10.22 9.69 7.22
CA LEU A 125 -9.15 10.67 7.33
C LEU A 125 -8.09 10.26 8.36
N GLY A 126 -6.82 10.25 7.94
CA GLY A 126 -5.69 9.93 8.80
C GLY A 126 -5.62 8.47 9.26
N ARG A 127 -6.43 7.57 8.71
CA ARG A 127 -6.52 6.17 9.18
C ARG A 127 -5.95 5.15 8.20
N VAL A 128 -5.72 5.50 6.94
CA VAL A 128 -5.23 4.58 5.92
C VAL A 128 -3.75 4.30 6.09
N VAL A 129 -3.41 3.07 6.44
CA VAL A 129 -2.02 2.59 6.54
C VAL A 129 -1.50 2.16 5.17
N LEU A 130 -2.36 1.53 4.36
CA LEU A 130 -1.99 1.03 3.05
C LEU A 130 -3.16 1.11 2.09
N LEU A 131 -2.93 1.73 0.94
CA LEU A 131 -3.79 1.65 -0.24
C LEU A 131 -3.06 0.83 -1.31
N ARG A 132 -3.70 -0.19 -1.85
CA ARG A 132 -3.13 -1.00 -2.93
C ARG A 132 -4.01 -0.98 -4.15
N PHE A 133 -3.37 -1.00 -5.30
CA PHE A 133 -4.00 -1.17 -6.60
C PHE A 133 -3.53 -2.49 -7.19
N HIS A 134 -4.46 -3.36 -7.59
CA HIS A 134 -4.20 -4.57 -8.33
C HIS A 134 -4.81 -4.46 -9.72
N GLY A 135 -4.19 -5.03 -10.70
CA GLY A 135 -4.67 -5.03 -12.08
C GLY A 135 -3.54 -5.17 -13.09
N HIS A 136 -3.88 -5.07 -14.36
CA HIS A 136 -2.88 -5.07 -15.42
C HIS A 136 -1.97 -3.84 -15.33
N GLY A 137 -0.73 -4.00 -15.78
CA GLY A 137 0.24 -2.91 -15.78
C GLY A 137 1.33 -3.08 -16.84
N SER A 138 1.97 -1.96 -17.11
CA SER A 138 3.17 -1.87 -17.94
C SER A 138 4.07 -0.75 -17.37
N PRO A 139 5.31 -0.58 -17.85
CA PRO A 139 6.19 0.44 -17.30
C PRO A 139 5.58 1.85 -17.26
N GLY A 140 5.31 2.34 -16.05
CA GLY A 140 4.69 3.65 -15.83
C GLY A 140 3.18 3.69 -16.04
N ASN A 141 2.54 2.55 -16.09
CA ASN A 141 1.11 2.43 -16.37
C ASN A 141 0.46 1.41 -15.45
N MET A 142 -0.74 1.71 -14.94
CA MET A 142 -1.55 0.83 -14.10
C MET A 142 -3.02 0.89 -14.54
N GLY A 143 -3.55 -0.22 -15.04
CA GLY A 143 -4.96 -0.36 -15.41
C GLY A 143 -5.85 -0.32 -14.17
N LEU A 144 -6.97 0.38 -14.25
CA LEU A 144 -7.95 0.49 -13.17
C LEU A 144 -9.39 0.37 -13.65
N SER A 145 -9.61 0.43 -14.96
CA SER A 145 -10.93 0.31 -15.57
C SER A 145 -10.76 0.15 -17.08
N THR A 146 -11.67 -0.55 -17.73
CA THR A 146 -11.70 -0.71 -19.18
C THR A 146 -12.57 0.34 -19.89
N GLY A 147 -13.09 1.32 -19.14
CA GLY A 147 -14.01 2.32 -19.69
C GLY A 147 -13.34 3.47 -20.40
N THR A 148 -13.86 3.84 -21.57
CA THR A 148 -13.55 5.09 -22.26
C THR A 148 -14.72 6.05 -22.08
N ARG A 149 -14.49 7.15 -21.34
CA ARG A 149 -15.35 8.34 -21.42
C ARG A 149 -14.51 9.51 -21.90
N SER A 150 -15.06 10.30 -22.78
CA SER A 150 -14.37 11.44 -23.41
C SER A 150 -14.00 12.57 -22.45
N ASP A 151 -14.53 12.59 -21.26
CA ASP A 151 -14.36 13.64 -20.24
C ASP A 151 -13.36 13.27 -19.11
N VAL A 152 -12.86 12.01 -19.09
CA VAL A 152 -11.86 11.57 -18.13
C VAL A 152 -10.71 10.91 -18.89
N PRO A 153 -9.45 11.34 -18.65
CA PRO A 153 -8.33 10.65 -19.25
C PRO A 153 -8.35 9.21 -18.76
N SER A 154 -8.53 8.30 -19.68
CA SER A 154 -8.46 6.84 -19.67
C SER A 154 -8.81 6.06 -18.38
N SER A 155 -8.90 4.78 -18.57
CA SER A 155 -9.13 3.71 -17.59
C SER A 155 -7.89 3.33 -16.77
N GLU A 156 -6.81 4.08 -16.89
CA GLU A 156 -5.52 3.72 -16.30
C GLU A 156 -4.80 4.92 -15.67
N PHE A 157 -3.97 4.70 -14.67
CA PHE A 157 -2.99 5.68 -14.25
C PHE A 157 -1.78 5.62 -15.17
N THR A 158 -1.33 6.76 -15.68
CA THR A 158 -0.10 6.86 -16.44
C THR A 158 0.86 7.88 -15.85
N ALA A 159 2.17 7.68 -16.06
CA ALA A 159 3.19 8.61 -15.62
C ALA A 159 3.03 10.02 -16.22
N ASP A 160 2.45 10.13 -17.41
CA ASP A 160 2.26 11.42 -18.09
C ASP A 160 1.14 12.26 -17.50
N TYR A 161 0.17 11.66 -16.81
CA TYR A 161 -0.93 12.39 -16.17
C TYR A 161 -0.47 13.31 -15.04
N PHE A 162 0.69 13.05 -14.45
CA PHE A 162 1.25 13.96 -13.44
C PHE A 162 1.69 15.33 -13.98
N ARG A 163 1.65 15.53 -15.30
CA ARG A 163 1.78 16.85 -15.94
C ARG A 163 0.49 17.64 -15.96
N ILE A 164 -0.65 16.99 -15.75
CA ILE A 164 -1.99 17.57 -15.83
C ILE A 164 -2.44 18.03 -14.45
N ASP A 165 -2.64 19.33 -14.27
CA ASP A 165 -3.04 19.92 -12.97
C ASP A 165 -4.33 19.33 -12.44
N ARG A 166 -5.34 19.21 -13.31
CA ARG A 166 -6.64 18.63 -12.93
C ARG A 166 -6.49 17.22 -12.38
N PHE A 167 -5.63 16.41 -12.96
CA PHE A 167 -5.37 15.05 -12.46
C PHE A 167 -4.68 15.08 -11.10
N ARG A 168 -3.62 15.90 -10.94
CA ARG A 168 -2.91 16.04 -9.65
C ARG A 168 -3.85 16.51 -8.53
N ASN A 169 -4.68 17.52 -8.81
CA ASN A 169 -5.64 18.05 -7.84
C ASN A 169 -6.70 17.00 -7.47
N PHE A 170 -7.14 16.20 -8.43
CA PHE A 170 -8.10 15.14 -8.18
C PHE A 170 -7.49 14.02 -7.34
N LEU A 171 -6.30 13.55 -7.67
CA LEU A 171 -5.58 12.52 -6.92
C LEU A 171 -5.20 13.01 -5.51
N ALA A 172 -4.85 14.29 -5.36
CA ALA A 172 -4.47 14.88 -4.07
C ALA A 172 -5.58 14.80 -3.00
N ARG A 173 -6.83 14.63 -3.41
CA ARG A 173 -7.97 14.41 -2.50
C ARG A 173 -7.80 13.15 -1.63
N LEU A 174 -7.01 12.16 -2.08
CA LEU A 174 -6.72 10.96 -1.31
C LEU A 174 -5.66 11.19 -0.22
N ALA A 175 -4.82 12.21 -0.34
CA ALA A 175 -3.71 12.43 0.59
C ALA A 175 -4.14 12.53 2.06
N PRO A 176 -5.25 13.20 2.43
CA PRO A 176 -5.71 13.28 3.82
C PRO A 176 -6.17 11.96 4.43
N LEU A 177 -6.41 10.93 3.63
CA LEU A 177 -6.81 9.61 4.12
C LEU A 177 -5.66 8.91 4.85
N PHE A 178 -4.43 9.14 4.42
CA PHE A 178 -3.28 8.41 4.95
C PHE A 178 -2.90 8.84 6.35
N CYS A 179 -2.60 7.85 7.21
CA CYS A 179 -1.91 8.11 8.46
C CYS A 179 -0.43 8.52 8.18
N PRO A 180 0.30 9.10 9.15
CA PRO A 180 1.67 9.61 8.93
C PRO A 180 2.62 8.58 8.31
N PHE A 181 2.47 7.30 8.64
CA PHE A 181 3.27 6.19 8.11
C PHE A 181 2.54 5.38 7.04
N GLY A 182 1.52 5.94 6.41
CA GLY A 182 0.79 5.33 5.31
C GLY A 182 1.62 5.20 4.04
N SER A 183 1.18 4.34 3.11
CA SER A 183 1.82 4.13 1.81
C SER A 183 0.83 3.66 0.75
N VAL A 184 1.24 3.73 -0.52
CA VAL A 184 0.50 3.19 -1.66
C VAL A 184 1.34 2.17 -2.42
N GLU A 185 0.73 1.08 -2.85
CA GLU A 185 1.36 0.01 -3.62
C GLU A 185 0.59 -0.28 -4.91
N PHE A 186 1.34 -0.60 -5.98
CA PHE A 186 0.80 -0.92 -7.31
C PHE A 186 1.25 -2.32 -7.71
N HIS A 187 0.34 -3.27 -7.65
CA HIS A 187 0.55 -4.69 -7.94
C HIS A 187 0.12 -5.01 -9.38
N GLY A 188 0.68 -4.28 -10.34
CA GLY A 188 0.55 -4.55 -11.76
C GLY A 188 1.89 -4.93 -12.38
N CYS A 189 1.85 -5.66 -13.50
CA CYS A 189 3.04 -6.11 -14.21
C CYS A 189 3.94 -4.93 -14.63
N ARG A 190 5.20 -4.91 -14.14
CA ARG A 190 6.25 -3.99 -14.55
C ARG A 190 5.96 -2.49 -14.33
N VAL A 191 4.94 -2.12 -13.59
CA VAL A 191 4.54 -0.71 -13.35
C VAL A 191 5.73 0.16 -12.91
N GLY A 192 6.60 -0.36 -12.04
CA GLY A 192 7.83 0.32 -11.57
C GLY A 192 9.01 0.24 -12.55
N GLY A 193 8.83 -0.33 -13.75
CA GLY A 193 9.90 -0.57 -14.72
C GLY A 193 10.37 0.68 -15.45
N GLY A 194 11.67 0.73 -15.84
CA GLY A 194 12.26 1.78 -16.66
C GLY A 194 12.13 3.20 -16.09
N GLN A 195 12.29 4.19 -16.95
CA GLN A 195 12.14 5.62 -16.59
C GLN A 195 10.66 6.02 -16.40
N ALA A 196 9.76 5.42 -17.16
CA ALA A 196 8.34 5.66 -17.02
C ALA A 196 7.85 5.22 -15.63
N GLY A 197 8.24 4.01 -15.17
CA GLY A 197 7.90 3.53 -13.82
C GLY A 197 8.52 4.38 -12.71
N LYS A 198 9.73 4.97 -12.95
CA LYS A 198 10.31 5.93 -12.02
C LYS A 198 9.42 7.17 -11.88
N LYS A 199 9.05 7.81 -12.99
CA LYS A 199 8.18 8.99 -13.01
C LYS A 199 6.82 8.69 -12.38
N PHE A 200 6.29 7.48 -12.59
CA PHE A 200 5.02 7.03 -12.05
C PHE A 200 5.02 7.05 -10.51
N VAL A 201 5.94 6.31 -9.88
CA VAL A 201 5.99 6.25 -8.41
C VAL A 201 6.40 7.59 -7.79
N GLU A 202 7.29 8.36 -8.44
CA GLU A 202 7.65 9.72 -7.99
C GLU A 202 6.44 10.67 -8.03
N GLY A 203 5.62 10.59 -9.09
CA GLY A 203 4.40 11.37 -9.23
C GLY A 203 3.40 11.07 -8.10
N PHE A 204 3.13 9.81 -7.83
CA PHE A 204 2.26 9.39 -6.73
C PHE A 204 2.81 9.83 -5.37
N ALA A 205 4.09 9.59 -5.09
CA ALA A 205 4.70 9.97 -3.82
C ALA A 205 4.63 11.48 -3.57
N LYS A 206 4.82 12.29 -4.63
CA LYS A 206 4.72 13.75 -4.57
C LYS A 206 3.29 14.22 -4.28
N VAL A 207 2.30 13.66 -4.97
CA VAL A 207 0.90 14.09 -4.88
C VAL A 207 0.23 13.60 -3.61
N LEU A 208 0.42 12.32 -3.27
CA LEU A 208 -0.20 11.70 -2.08
C LEU A 208 0.55 11.98 -0.78
N LYS A 209 1.79 12.50 -0.87
CA LYS A 209 2.68 12.78 0.28
C LYS A 209 3.00 11.54 1.13
N VAL A 210 2.89 10.35 0.54
CA VAL A 210 3.26 9.06 1.13
C VAL A 210 4.14 8.28 0.17
N PRO A 211 4.93 7.30 0.64
CA PRO A 211 5.69 6.44 -0.26
C PRO A 211 4.81 5.71 -1.27
N ALA A 212 5.29 5.59 -2.51
CA ALA A 212 4.65 4.85 -3.58
C ALA A 212 5.59 3.74 -4.07
N THR A 213 5.11 2.50 -4.08
CA THR A 213 5.88 1.31 -4.45
C THR A 213 5.23 0.57 -5.61
N ALA A 214 6.02 0.10 -6.57
CA ALA A 214 5.56 -0.71 -7.70
C ALA A 214 6.57 -1.80 -8.06
N GLY A 215 6.09 -2.94 -8.57
CA GLY A 215 6.90 -4.02 -9.09
C GLY A 215 7.63 -3.63 -10.38
N LYS A 216 8.89 -4.06 -10.53
CA LYS A 216 9.68 -3.87 -11.77
C LYS A 216 9.57 -5.03 -12.74
N GLN A 217 9.02 -6.13 -12.30
CA GLN A 217 8.86 -7.39 -13.06
C GLN A 217 7.39 -7.75 -13.20
N THR A 218 7.10 -8.80 -13.94
CA THR A 218 5.76 -9.37 -14.04
C THR A 218 5.28 -9.79 -12.65
N GLN A 219 4.03 -9.50 -12.34
CA GLN A 219 3.35 -9.92 -11.13
C GLN A 219 2.32 -10.98 -11.53
N TYR A 220 2.40 -12.16 -10.94
CA TYR A 220 1.53 -13.26 -11.33
C TYR A 220 0.25 -13.31 -10.50
N GLY A 221 0.26 -12.70 -9.33
CA GLY A 221 -0.90 -12.74 -8.43
C GLY A 221 -1.22 -14.17 -7.94
N GLY A 222 -2.35 -14.33 -7.29
CA GLY A 222 -2.86 -15.60 -6.78
C GLY A 222 -2.33 -16.00 -5.41
N GLY A 223 -3.20 -16.42 -4.52
CA GLY A 223 -2.87 -16.85 -3.17
C GLY A 223 -2.03 -15.81 -2.41
N ARG A 224 -0.90 -16.25 -1.82
CA ARG A 224 0.00 -15.34 -1.09
C ARG A 224 0.74 -14.35 -1.99
N SER A 225 0.86 -14.60 -3.30
CA SER A 225 1.50 -13.70 -4.25
C SER A 225 0.70 -12.41 -4.45
N THR A 226 -0.61 -12.47 -4.33
CA THR A 226 -1.49 -11.29 -4.37
C THR A 226 -1.10 -10.20 -3.35
N PHE A 227 -0.39 -10.57 -2.29
CA PHE A 227 -0.12 -9.70 -1.13
C PHE A 227 1.34 -9.34 -0.95
N ARG A 228 2.17 -9.65 -1.92
CA ARG A 228 3.60 -9.35 -1.95
C ARG A 228 4.01 -9.02 -3.37
N PHE A 229 5.08 -8.28 -3.50
CA PHE A 229 5.71 -8.10 -4.80
C PHE A 229 6.53 -9.32 -5.18
N GLU A 230 6.50 -9.66 -6.46
CA GLU A 230 7.36 -10.64 -7.08
C GLU A 230 8.55 -9.93 -7.71
N GLY A 231 9.76 -10.32 -7.28
CA GLY A 231 11.02 -9.77 -7.78
C GLY A 231 11.31 -8.34 -7.30
N ALA A 232 12.08 -7.61 -8.10
CA ALA A 232 12.57 -6.29 -7.75
C ALA A 232 11.44 -5.24 -7.76
N ILE A 233 11.51 -4.34 -6.81
CA ILE A 233 10.58 -3.22 -6.65
C ILE A 233 11.26 -1.87 -6.93
N ARG A 234 10.42 -0.85 -7.08
CA ARG A 234 10.81 0.55 -7.03
C ARG A 234 9.91 1.28 -6.05
N THR A 235 10.51 2.01 -5.13
CA THR A 235 9.80 2.88 -4.20
C THR A 235 10.30 4.31 -4.34
N ALA A 236 9.37 5.25 -4.41
CA ALA A 236 9.65 6.68 -4.27
C ALA A 236 9.09 7.17 -2.93
N PHE A 237 9.82 8.09 -2.32
CA PHE A 237 9.46 8.71 -1.04
C PHE A 237 9.17 10.20 -1.22
N PRO A 238 8.24 10.78 -0.46
CA PRO A 238 8.01 12.21 -0.44
C PRO A 238 9.32 12.97 -0.17
N GLY A 239 9.57 14.01 -0.98
CA GLY A 239 10.80 14.82 -0.85
C GLY A 239 12.09 14.09 -1.25
N GLY A 240 12.02 12.98 -1.98
CA GLY A 240 13.19 12.23 -2.44
C GLY A 240 14.00 11.54 -1.34
N LYS A 241 13.40 11.33 -0.16
CA LYS A 241 14.05 10.64 0.98
C LYS A 241 14.42 9.20 0.63
N THR A 242 15.36 8.63 1.37
CA THR A 242 15.59 7.18 1.39
C THR A 242 14.60 6.48 2.32
N LEU A 243 14.43 5.17 2.19
CA LEU A 243 13.59 4.38 3.11
C LEU A 243 13.99 4.64 4.58
N LYS A 244 15.26 4.54 4.91
CA LYS A 244 15.74 4.74 6.27
C LYS A 244 15.45 6.15 6.81
N ALA A 245 15.72 7.19 6.01
CA ALA A 245 15.46 8.58 6.42
C ALA A 245 13.97 8.89 6.56
N TRP A 246 13.15 8.33 5.68
CA TRP A 246 11.69 8.46 5.80
C TRP A 246 11.18 7.71 7.03
N SER A 247 11.60 6.47 7.24
CA SER A 247 11.17 5.66 8.39
C SER A 247 11.50 6.34 9.73
N ALA A 248 12.72 6.87 9.87
CA ALA A 248 13.12 7.60 11.07
C ALA A 248 12.21 8.81 11.33
N SER A 249 11.90 9.59 10.27
CA SER A 249 10.98 10.75 10.41
C SER A 249 9.55 10.36 10.79
N GLN A 250 9.10 9.13 10.48
CA GLN A 250 7.79 8.64 10.91
C GLN A 250 7.79 8.15 12.36
N ALA A 251 8.90 7.60 12.84
CA ALA A 251 9.04 7.20 14.24
C ALA A 251 8.87 8.41 15.19
N GLU A 252 9.46 9.54 14.85
CA GLU A 252 9.32 10.79 15.61
C GLU A 252 7.88 11.32 15.59
N ALA A 253 7.24 11.36 14.41
CA ALA A 253 5.84 11.77 14.28
C ALA A 253 4.88 10.84 15.04
N GLY A 254 5.18 9.54 15.07
CA GLY A 254 4.41 8.52 15.79
C GLY A 254 4.45 8.70 17.32
N GLN A 255 5.54 9.24 17.86
CA GLN A 255 5.66 9.54 19.30
C GLN A 255 4.87 10.78 19.69
N MET A 256 4.80 11.80 18.83
CA MET A 256 4.08 13.05 19.14
C MET A 256 2.55 12.90 19.09
N SER A 257 2.00 11.93 18.38
CA SER A 257 0.55 11.73 18.27
C SER A 257 -0.09 11.03 19.48
N VAL A 258 0.71 10.51 20.41
CA VAL A 258 0.24 9.81 21.63
C VAL A 258 -0.10 10.79 22.76
N TYR A 259 0.28 12.06 22.63
CA TYR A 259 0.10 13.08 23.66
C TYR A 259 -0.94 14.17 23.28
N ARG A 260 -1.85 13.86 22.34
CA ARG A 260 -3.00 14.76 22.04
C ARG A 260 -4.33 14.08 22.20
#